data_2f998f3b54a7614ab2f9678f7736d60a
#
_entry.id   2f998f3b54a7614ab2f9678f7736d60a
#
_cell.length_a   1.000
_cell.length_b   1.000
_cell.length_c   1.000
_cell.angle_alpha   90.00
_cell.angle_beta   90.00
_cell.angle_gamma   90.00
#
_symmetry.space_group_name_H-M   'P 1'
#
loop_
_entity.id
_entity.type
_entity.pdbx_description
1 polymer ?
#
loop_
_entity_poly.entity_id
_entity_poly.type
_entity_poly.pdbx_seq_one_letter_code
_entity_poly.pdbx_strand_id
1 'polypeptide(L)'
;MDKILEIKNLVIDFESKDSTFRAVDNISLEIARGKTLSLVGESGSGKSVTALSILQLLPEGTVRYSKESSIEFEGRQIIGSSKKDITSLRGNKISMIFQEPMTSLNPYQKVGYQIDESLIIHKGLSKKEAREKTLDLLKKVKIPEPEIKVNSYPHQLSGGQRQRIMIAMALANEPELLIADEPTTALDVTVEKALLELLSDLQKEFGMSILFITHDLNIVKKFSDDVCVMKDGQIVEAGRVKELFDDPKHPYTIKLLNSIPGKKEKLNTNNELLLSGSEVDINYPVAKNLFGQTTEFLNAVKKVDIKIYSGSTTGLVGESGSGKSSLARALLGIENSEGQIIFDKKNINKLSSSEIRDFKKDFQIVFQDPFGSLSPRMTIGEIVGEGLKVHQPNLTKEERKDKIVQALNDVELESASFSRFPHELSGGQRQRVAIARAIIHEPKLILLDEPTSALDVSIQMQILNLLKDLQSRLGLAYLCISHDLKVIRFLSDYVYVMKDGNIVEDGISDDLFESPNHIYTQELSLIHI
;
A
#
# COMPACT_ATOMS: atom_id res chain seq x y z
N MET A 1 -32.63 15.53 5.87
CA MET A 1 -31.62 15.18 6.90
C MET A 1 -30.76 16.41 7.13
N ASP A 2 -30.28 16.63 8.34
CA ASP A 2 -29.36 17.73 8.63
C ASP A 2 -28.01 17.45 7.98
N LYS A 3 -27.57 18.32 7.07
CA LYS A 3 -26.33 18.19 6.31
C LYS A 3 -25.20 18.89 7.08
N ILE A 4 -24.08 18.22 7.25
CA ILE A 4 -22.90 18.84 7.87
C ILE A 4 -21.99 19.44 6.81
N LEU A 5 -21.86 18.80 5.63
CA LEU A 5 -21.11 19.28 4.49
C LEU A 5 -21.96 19.19 3.24
N GLU A 6 -21.95 20.25 2.42
CA GLU A 6 -22.57 20.28 1.11
C GLU A 6 -21.60 20.88 0.10
N ILE A 7 -21.34 20.14 -0.97
CA ILE A 7 -20.53 20.56 -2.12
C ILE A 7 -21.44 20.64 -3.33
N LYS A 8 -21.40 21.78 -4.05
CA LYS A 8 -22.20 22.02 -5.27
C LYS A 8 -21.33 22.50 -6.40
N ASN A 9 -21.49 21.90 -7.57
CA ASN A 9 -20.87 22.30 -8.84
C ASN A 9 -19.36 22.58 -8.69
N LEU A 10 -18.65 21.77 -7.91
CA LEU A 10 -17.23 22.00 -7.62
C LEU A 10 -16.40 21.70 -8.86
N VAL A 11 -15.70 22.71 -9.35
CA VAL A 11 -14.72 22.63 -10.42
C VAL A 11 -13.40 23.15 -9.88
N ILE A 12 -12.32 22.37 -10.05
CA ILE A 12 -10.97 22.71 -9.62
C ILE A 12 -10.01 22.55 -10.79
N ASP A 13 -9.44 23.66 -11.22
CA ASP A 13 -8.44 23.71 -12.27
C ASP A 13 -7.06 24.05 -11.64
N PHE A 14 -6.02 23.33 -12.07
CA PHE A 14 -4.62 23.64 -11.78
C PHE A 14 -4.03 24.38 -12.97
N GLU A 15 -3.55 25.58 -12.75
CA GLU A 15 -2.92 26.42 -13.77
C GLU A 15 -1.39 26.31 -13.69
N SER A 16 -0.75 25.96 -14.80
CA SER A 16 0.68 26.09 -15.00
C SER A 16 0.94 27.17 -16.07
N LYS A 17 2.20 27.53 -16.31
CA LYS A 17 2.55 28.56 -17.30
C LYS A 17 2.04 28.25 -18.71
N ASP A 18 1.97 26.98 -19.07
CA ASP A 18 1.72 26.53 -20.44
C ASP A 18 0.45 25.67 -20.59
N SER A 19 -0.21 25.31 -19.49
CA SER A 19 -1.38 24.42 -19.52
C SER A 19 -2.29 24.58 -18.32
N THR A 20 -3.57 24.25 -18.50
CA THR A 20 -4.54 24.10 -17.41
C THR A 20 -4.97 22.65 -17.33
N PHE A 21 -4.91 22.07 -16.15
CA PHE A 21 -5.37 20.71 -15.87
C PHE A 21 -6.58 20.75 -14.95
N ARG A 22 -7.71 20.20 -15.41
CA ARG A 22 -8.92 20.08 -14.62
C ARG A 22 -8.87 18.82 -13.78
N ALA A 23 -8.72 18.99 -12.47
CA ALA A 23 -8.63 17.86 -11.53
C ALA A 23 -9.99 17.42 -10.98
N VAL A 24 -10.95 18.36 -10.87
CA VAL A 24 -12.33 18.11 -10.44
C VAL A 24 -13.25 18.85 -11.39
N ASP A 25 -14.25 18.14 -11.93
CA ASP A 25 -15.14 18.65 -12.97
C ASP A 25 -16.61 18.51 -12.56
N ASN A 26 -17.16 19.59 -12.06
CA ASN A 26 -18.59 19.76 -11.74
C ASN A 26 -19.17 18.68 -10.82
N ILE A 27 -18.51 18.39 -9.70
CA ILE A 27 -19.03 17.43 -8.72
C ILE A 27 -19.94 18.09 -7.69
N SER A 28 -20.93 17.31 -7.26
CA SER A 28 -21.82 17.67 -6.14
C SER A 28 -21.98 16.47 -5.23
N LEU A 29 -21.81 16.67 -3.92
CA LEU A 29 -22.01 15.66 -2.88
C LEU A 29 -22.45 16.28 -1.57
N GLU A 30 -23.04 15.47 -0.70
CA GLU A 30 -23.47 15.91 0.63
C GLU A 30 -23.17 14.85 1.68
N ILE A 31 -22.87 15.29 2.89
CA ILE A 31 -22.67 14.42 4.04
C ILE A 31 -23.70 14.77 5.10
N ALA A 32 -24.53 13.80 5.47
CA ALA A 32 -25.46 13.95 6.57
C ALA A 32 -24.72 13.85 7.93
N ARG A 33 -25.22 14.58 8.94
CA ARG A 33 -24.62 14.58 10.27
C ARG A 33 -24.60 13.17 10.88
N GLY A 34 -23.44 12.79 11.41
CA GLY A 34 -23.20 11.48 12.02
C GLY A 34 -23.09 10.31 11.04
N LYS A 35 -23.06 10.58 9.71
CA LYS A 35 -22.96 9.56 8.66
C LYS A 35 -21.57 9.49 8.04
N THR A 36 -21.27 8.33 7.43
CA THR A 36 -20.07 8.11 6.64
C THR A 36 -20.41 8.13 5.17
N LEU A 37 -19.83 9.07 4.43
CA LEU A 37 -19.79 9.08 2.96
C LEU A 37 -18.43 8.58 2.48
N SER A 38 -18.42 7.55 1.63
CA SER A 38 -17.20 7.16 0.94
C SER A 38 -17.07 7.81 -0.43
N LEU A 39 -15.85 8.27 -0.74
CA LEU A 39 -15.46 8.73 -2.06
C LEU A 39 -14.45 7.73 -2.65
N VAL A 40 -14.85 6.99 -3.68
CA VAL A 40 -14.06 5.89 -4.26
C VAL A 40 -13.72 6.13 -5.72
N GLY A 41 -12.62 5.57 -6.19
CA GLY A 41 -12.14 5.66 -7.57
C GLY A 41 -10.65 5.40 -7.69
N GLU A 42 -10.13 5.33 -8.92
CA GLU A 42 -8.71 5.15 -9.19
C GLU A 42 -7.88 6.36 -8.75
N SER A 43 -6.54 6.18 -8.65
CA SER A 43 -5.61 7.31 -8.41
C SER A 43 -5.74 8.35 -9.51
N GLY A 44 -5.63 9.62 -9.15
CA GLY A 44 -5.82 10.71 -10.09
C GLY A 44 -7.28 11.02 -10.45
N SER A 45 -8.28 10.31 -9.89
CA SER A 45 -9.70 10.63 -10.15
C SER A 45 -10.20 11.92 -9.47
N GLY A 46 -9.36 12.60 -8.64
CA GLY A 46 -9.69 13.87 -8.00
C GLY A 46 -10.14 13.78 -6.53
N LYS A 47 -10.16 12.59 -5.91
CA LYS A 47 -10.63 12.36 -4.53
C LYS A 47 -9.89 13.21 -3.49
N SER A 48 -8.56 13.08 -3.42
CA SER A 48 -7.73 13.83 -2.47
C SER A 48 -7.76 15.34 -2.75
N VAL A 49 -7.86 15.75 -4.02
CA VAL A 49 -8.04 17.17 -4.40
C VAL A 49 -9.35 17.70 -3.85
N THR A 50 -10.45 16.94 -3.96
CA THR A 50 -11.74 17.27 -3.37
C THR A 50 -11.64 17.40 -1.84
N ALA A 51 -10.98 16.45 -1.16
CA ALA A 51 -10.78 16.49 0.29
C ALA A 51 -9.97 17.72 0.74
N LEU A 52 -8.84 17.98 0.07
CA LEU A 52 -7.99 19.13 0.38
C LEU A 52 -8.68 20.47 0.10
N SER A 53 -9.61 20.52 -0.87
CA SER A 53 -10.38 21.74 -1.17
C SER A 53 -11.33 22.12 -0.04
N ILE A 54 -11.91 21.15 0.68
CA ILE A 54 -12.76 21.40 1.85
C ILE A 54 -12.00 22.17 2.94
N LEU A 55 -10.74 21.81 3.12
CA LEU A 55 -9.86 22.48 4.09
C LEU A 55 -9.07 23.67 3.49
N GLN A 56 -9.27 23.99 2.20
CA GLN A 56 -8.50 25.02 1.47
C GLN A 56 -6.98 24.82 1.62
N LEU A 57 -6.52 23.56 1.52
CA LEU A 57 -5.11 23.17 1.62
C LEU A 57 -4.40 23.05 0.27
N LEU A 58 -5.12 23.29 -0.83
CA LEU A 58 -4.53 23.32 -2.17
C LEU A 58 -3.59 24.53 -2.33
N PRO A 59 -2.52 24.44 -3.17
CA PRO A 59 -1.52 25.49 -3.30
C PRO A 59 -2.13 26.81 -3.80
N GLU A 60 -1.94 27.91 -3.04
CA GLU A 60 -2.39 29.24 -3.44
C GLU A 60 -1.70 29.68 -4.76
N GLY A 61 -2.46 30.29 -5.67
CA GLY A 61 -1.93 30.87 -6.92
C GLY A 61 -1.80 29.91 -8.10
N THR A 62 -1.94 28.60 -7.86
CA THR A 62 -1.97 27.57 -8.93
C THR A 62 -3.34 26.94 -9.09
N VAL A 63 -4.23 27.14 -8.12
CA VAL A 63 -5.58 26.54 -8.09
C VAL A 63 -6.64 27.59 -8.34
N ARG A 64 -7.56 27.27 -9.24
CA ARG A 64 -8.73 28.10 -9.54
C ARG A 64 -10.02 27.32 -9.35
N TYR A 65 -10.94 27.89 -8.59
CA TYR A 65 -12.32 27.41 -8.45
C TYR A 65 -13.23 28.10 -9.46
N SER A 66 -14.21 27.39 -10.03
CA SER A 66 -15.27 28.02 -10.81
C SER A 66 -16.11 28.95 -9.92
N LYS A 67 -16.72 29.97 -10.53
CA LYS A 67 -17.63 30.89 -9.83
C LYS A 67 -18.89 30.23 -9.27
N GLU A 68 -19.28 29.10 -9.85
CA GLU A 68 -20.46 28.34 -9.45
C GLU A 68 -20.15 27.29 -8.36
N SER A 69 -18.86 27.12 -8.05
CA SER A 69 -18.41 26.16 -7.04
C SER A 69 -18.78 26.64 -5.64
N SER A 70 -19.41 25.79 -4.86
CA SER A 70 -19.74 26.03 -3.47
C SER A 70 -19.30 24.85 -2.62
N ILE A 71 -18.70 25.15 -1.46
CA ILE A 71 -18.42 24.20 -0.37
C ILE A 71 -18.97 24.83 0.90
N GLU A 72 -20.00 24.23 1.48
CA GLU A 72 -20.65 24.73 2.70
C GLU A 72 -20.46 23.73 3.84
N PHE A 73 -19.94 24.19 4.96
CA PHE A 73 -19.87 23.43 6.21
C PHE A 73 -20.80 24.08 7.25
N GLU A 74 -21.74 23.32 7.78
CA GLU A 74 -22.79 23.83 8.69
C GLU A 74 -23.51 25.08 8.12
N GLY A 75 -23.76 25.09 6.81
CA GLY A 75 -24.41 26.22 6.11
C GLY A 75 -23.52 27.45 5.94
N ARG A 76 -22.20 27.36 6.26
CA ARG A 76 -21.23 28.44 6.06
C ARG A 76 -20.35 28.14 4.85
N GLN A 77 -20.25 29.09 3.94
CA GLN A 77 -19.41 28.97 2.76
C GLN A 77 -17.93 28.93 3.15
N ILE A 78 -17.19 27.96 2.61
CA ILE A 78 -15.74 27.78 2.82
C ILE A 78 -14.94 28.48 1.72
N ILE A 79 -15.31 28.33 0.44
CA ILE A 79 -14.62 28.98 -0.68
C ILE A 79 -14.73 30.50 -0.53
N GLY A 80 -13.59 31.18 -0.52
CA GLY A 80 -13.54 32.64 -0.34
C GLY A 80 -13.64 33.12 1.10
N SER A 81 -13.70 32.22 2.09
CA SER A 81 -13.64 32.58 3.51
C SER A 81 -12.30 33.20 3.91
N SER A 82 -12.30 33.99 4.97
CA SER A 82 -11.06 34.59 5.47
C SER A 82 -10.08 33.53 5.99
N LYS A 83 -8.76 33.81 5.95
CA LYS A 83 -7.74 32.91 6.53
C LYS A 83 -8.02 32.61 8.01
N LYS A 84 -8.55 33.57 8.75
CA LYS A 84 -8.90 33.39 10.18
C LYS A 84 -10.03 32.38 10.37
N ASP A 85 -11.07 32.47 9.53
CA ASP A 85 -12.21 31.56 9.62
C ASP A 85 -11.79 30.13 9.27
N ILE A 86 -11.03 29.96 8.18
CA ILE A 86 -10.51 28.63 7.79
C ILE A 86 -9.57 28.05 8.87
N THR A 87 -8.68 28.85 9.45
CA THR A 87 -7.79 28.40 10.52
C THR A 87 -8.59 27.95 11.76
N SER A 88 -9.71 28.59 12.06
CA SER A 88 -10.58 28.18 13.18
C SER A 88 -11.31 26.86 12.94
N LEU A 89 -11.50 26.46 11.69
CA LEU A 89 -12.11 25.17 11.30
C LEU A 89 -11.10 24.03 11.28
N ARG A 90 -9.90 24.27 10.70
CA ARG A 90 -8.84 23.27 10.52
C ARG A 90 -8.35 22.73 11.86
N GLY A 91 -8.33 21.40 12.02
CA GLY A 91 -7.87 20.72 13.23
C GLY A 91 -8.76 20.93 14.45
N ASN A 92 -9.88 21.61 14.30
CA ASN A 92 -10.88 21.85 15.35
C ASN A 92 -12.22 21.21 14.97
N LYS A 93 -13.02 21.87 14.12
CA LYS A 93 -14.31 21.34 13.65
C LYS A 93 -14.18 20.37 12.49
N ILE A 94 -13.22 20.58 11.62
CA ILE A 94 -12.88 19.68 10.51
C ILE A 94 -11.44 19.24 10.69
N SER A 95 -11.23 17.94 10.82
CA SER A 95 -9.89 17.33 10.90
C SER A 95 -9.65 16.38 9.74
N MET A 96 -8.38 16.12 9.45
CA MET A 96 -7.98 15.24 8.35
C MET A 96 -6.92 14.24 8.80
N ILE A 97 -7.11 12.98 8.40
CA ILE A 97 -6.09 11.93 8.41
C ILE A 97 -5.55 11.86 6.98
N PHE A 98 -4.25 12.11 6.82
CA PHE A 98 -3.57 12.08 5.52
C PHE A 98 -3.13 10.67 5.13
N GLN A 99 -2.94 10.43 3.84
CA GLN A 99 -2.61 9.13 3.25
C GLN A 99 -1.31 8.53 3.82
N GLU A 100 -0.29 9.36 4.09
CA GLU A 100 1.02 8.88 4.55
C GLU A 100 1.35 9.33 5.97
N PRO A 101 1.43 8.41 6.96
CA PRO A 101 1.81 8.75 8.34
C PRO A 101 3.23 9.31 8.48
N MET A 102 4.14 8.92 7.56
CA MET A 102 5.54 9.35 7.60
C MET A 102 5.73 10.82 7.26
N THR A 103 4.90 11.36 6.39
CA THR A 103 4.94 12.76 5.96
C THR A 103 4.08 13.67 6.83
N SER A 104 3.10 13.10 7.55
CA SER A 104 2.13 13.84 8.36
C SER A 104 2.61 14.13 9.78
N LEU A 105 3.48 13.28 10.34
CA LEU A 105 4.08 13.48 11.65
C LEU A 105 5.47 14.13 11.51
N ASN A 106 5.74 15.17 12.31
CA ASN A 106 7.06 15.78 12.35
C ASN A 106 8.08 14.80 12.96
N PRO A 107 9.09 14.34 12.18
CA PRO A 107 10.03 13.31 12.65
C PRO A 107 10.96 13.80 13.77
N TYR A 108 11.10 15.12 13.95
CA TYR A 108 11.98 15.75 14.94
C TYR A 108 11.27 16.11 16.24
N GLN A 109 9.96 15.84 16.34
CA GLN A 109 9.16 16.14 17.53
C GLN A 109 8.58 14.85 18.12
N LYS A 110 8.49 14.82 19.47
CA LYS A 110 7.81 13.73 20.19
C LYS A 110 6.33 13.72 19.84
N VAL A 111 5.74 12.54 19.70
CA VAL A 111 4.34 12.40 19.26
C VAL A 111 3.34 13.05 20.22
N GLY A 112 3.60 12.95 21.53
CA GLY A 112 2.73 13.61 22.51
C GLY A 112 2.74 15.12 22.41
N TYR A 113 3.88 15.74 22.05
CA TYR A 113 3.95 17.18 21.87
C TYR A 113 3.08 17.65 20.69
N GLN A 114 3.07 16.88 19.59
CA GLN A 114 2.28 17.21 18.40
C GLN A 114 0.76 17.16 18.68
N ILE A 115 0.32 16.24 19.55
CA ILE A 115 -1.10 16.19 19.99
C ILE A 115 -1.39 17.33 20.98
N ASP A 116 -0.52 17.55 21.97
CA ASP A 116 -0.64 18.63 22.95
C ASP A 116 -0.80 19.99 22.27
N GLU A 117 0.00 20.25 21.22
CA GLU A 117 0.00 21.52 20.46
C GLU A 117 -1.39 21.85 19.90
N SER A 118 -2.07 20.87 19.30
CA SER A 118 -3.42 21.04 18.77
C SER A 118 -4.43 21.42 19.88
N LEU A 119 -4.34 20.76 21.03
CA LEU A 119 -5.19 21.05 22.18
C LEU A 119 -4.95 22.43 22.79
N ILE A 120 -3.67 22.85 22.88
CA ILE A 120 -3.31 24.18 23.39
C ILE A 120 -3.81 25.27 22.45
N ILE A 121 -3.61 25.11 21.15
CA ILE A 121 -4.00 26.13 20.16
C ILE A 121 -5.51 26.31 20.06
N HIS A 122 -6.27 25.21 20.00
CA HIS A 122 -7.71 25.26 19.69
C HIS A 122 -8.61 25.26 20.93
N LYS A 123 -8.21 24.62 22.03
CA LYS A 123 -9.00 24.56 23.27
C LYS A 123 -8.45 25.50 24.36
N GLY A 124 -7.28 26.12 24.15
CA GLY A 124 -6.67 27.02 25.13
C GLY A 124 -6.22 26.31 26.42
N LEU A 125 -5.97 25.01 26.37
CA LEU A 125 -5.58 24.23 27.54
C LEU A 125 -4.15 24.58 28.00
N SER A 126 -3.89 24.47 29.29
CA SER A 126 -2.54 24.50 29.82
C SER A 126 -1.75 23.26 29.34
N LYS A 127 -0.41 23.33 29.36
CA LYS A 127 0.46 22.22 28.99
C LYS A 127 0.16 20.93 29.79
N LYS A 128 -0.25 21.07 31.06
CA LYS A 128 -0.56 19.93 31.92
C LYS A 128 -1.90 19.28 31.50
N GLU A 129 -2.93 20.08 31.35
CA GLU A 129 -4.24 19.60 30.90
C GLU A 129 -4.19 18.99 29.50
N ALA A 130 -3.45 19.59 28.56
CA ALA A 130 -3.22 19.06 27.22
C ALA A 130 -2.53 17.67 27.29
N ARG A 131 -1.49 17.52 28.13
CA ARG A 131 -0.80 16.24 28.32
C ARG A 131 -1.70 15.16 28.91
N GLU A 132 -2.53 15.48 29.89
CA GLU A 132 -3.49 14.54 30.49
C GLU A 132 -4.49 14.06 29.42
N LYS A 133 -5.04 15.00 28.64
CA LYS A 133 -5.96 14.68 27.53
C LYS A 133 -5.28 13.88 26.41
N THR A 134 -4.02 14.17 26.09
CA THR A 134 -3.23 13.41 25.14
C THR A 134 -3.05 11.97 25.58
N LEU A 135 -2.73 11.71 26.85
CA LEU A 135 -2.61 10.36 27.38
C LEU A 135 -3.94 9.59 27.30
N ASP A 136 -5.05 10.25 27.58
CA ASP A 136 -6.38 9.66 27.44
C ASP A 136 -6.70 9.29 25.97
N LEU A 137 -6.41 10.18 25.05
CA LEU A 137 -6.54 9.91 23.61
C LEU A 137 -5.68 8.73 23.14
N LEU A 138 -4.42 8.65 23.60
CA LEU A 138 -3.55 7.53 23.26
C LEU A 138 -4.09 6.18 23.79
N LYS A 139 -4.74 6.18 24.96
CA LYS A 139 -5.46 5.00 25.49
C LYS A 139 -6.66 4.65 24.61
N LYS A 140 -7.47 5.63 24.22
CA LYS A 140 -8.64 5.44 23.34
C LYS A 140 -8.26 4.84 21.99
N VAL A 141 -7.15 5.30 21.39
CA VAL A 141 -6.65 4.73 20.13
C VAL A 141 -5.83 3.44 20.35
N LYS A 142 -5.87 2.86 21.54
CA LYS A 142 -5.25 1.58 21.89
C LYS A 142 -3.73 1.54 21.62
N ILE A 143 -3.01 2.63 21.97
CA ILE A 143 -1.54 2.62 21.99
C ILE A 143 -1.07 1.86 23.23
N PRO A 144 -0.21 0.84 23.09
CA PRO A 144 0.36 0.15 24.25
C PRO A 144 1.32 1.09 25.01
N GLU A 145 1.34 1.00 26.33
CA GLU A 145 2.22 1.80 27.21
C GLU A 145 2.19 3.31 26.89
N PRO A 146 1.01 3.96 26.86
CA PRO A 146 0.87 5.34 26.37
C PRO A 146 1.74 6.34 27.16
N GLU A 147 1.97 6.10 28.46
CA GLU A 147 2.82 6.91 29.34
C GLU A 147 4.29 6.94 28.89
N ILE A 148 4.78 5.86 28.25
CA ILE A 148 6.11 5.76 27.68
C ILE A 148 6.09 6.31 26.25
N LYS A 149 5.15 5.81 25.43
CA LYS A 149 5.08 6.11 23.98
C LYS A 149 4.78 7.58 23.68
N VAL A 150 4.10 8.31 24.57
CA VAL A 150 3.88 9.75 24.45
C VAL A 150 5.18 10.55 24.30
N ASN A 151 6.29 10.01 24.78
CA ASN A 151 7.63 10.63 24.71
C ASN A 151 8.49 10.08 23.55
N SER A 152 7.95 9.16 22.73
CA SER A 152 8.65 8.61 21.58
C SER A 152 8.62 9.54 20.38
N TYR A 153 9.60 9.38 19.48
CA TYR A 153 9.60 10.00 18.16
C TYR A 153 8.90 9.08 17.14
N PRO A 154 8.38 9.62 16.02
CA PRO A 154 7.67 8.82 15.02
C PRO A 154 8.45 7.61 14.50
N HIS A 155 9.77 7.74 14.30
CA HIS A 155 10.63 6.66 13.81
C HIS A 155 10.81 5.50 14.80
N GLN A 156 10.48 5.68 16.09
CA GLN A 156 10.56 4.66 17.14
C GLN A 156 9.27 3.82 17.25
N LEU A 157 8.29 4.06 16.38
CA LEU A 157 6.97 3.46 16.40
C LEU A 157 6.73 2.60 15.16
N SER A 158 5.94 1.54 15.30
CA SER A 158 5.49 0.75 14.14
C SER A 158 4.55 1.55 13.22
N GLY A 159 4.34 1.08 11.98
CA GLY A 159 3.40 1.71 11.04
C GLY A 159 2.01 1.89 11.62
N GLY A 160 1.43 0.83 12.19
CA GLY A 160 0.12 0.88 12.83
C GLY A 160 0.06 1.79 14.07
N GLN A 161 1.15 1.87 14.86
CA GLN A 161 1.21 2.81 15.99
C GLN A 161 1.25 4.27 15.50
N ARG A 162 2.01 4.58 14.46
CA ARG A 162 2.03 5.92 13.84
C ARG A 162 0.66 6.31 13.31
N GLN A 163 -0.05 5.38 12.66
CA GLN A 163 -1.41 5.61 12.17
C GLN A 163 -2.38 5.93 13.32
N ARG A 164 -2.35 5.15 14.40
CA ARG A 164 -3.17 5.41 15.60
C ARG A 164 -2.86 6.77 16.24
N ILE A 165 -1.60 7.20 16.23
CA ILE A 165 -1.22 8.54 16.72
C ILE A 165 -1.75 9.64 15.81
N MET A 166 -1.70 9.47 14.49
CA MET A 166 -2.36 10.41 13.56
C MET A 166 -3.86 10.53 13.83
N ILE A 167 -4.53 9.39 14.07
CA ILE A 167 -5.95 9.39 14.47
C ILE A 167 -6.15 10.17 15.78
N ALA A 168 -5.33 9.90 16.80
CA ALA A 168 -5.40 10.63 18.08
C ALA A 168 -5.21 12.14 17.87
N MET A 169 -4.27 12.55 17.02
CA MET A 169 -4.03 13.95 16.68
C MET A 169 -5.23 14.57 15.95
N ALA A 170 -5.82 13.86 14.98
CA ALA A 170 -7.00 14.32 14.25
C ALA A 170 -8.22 14.47 15.16
N LEU A 171 -8.36 13.59 16.16
CA LEU A 171 -9.51 13.58 17.10
C LEU A 171 -9.29 14.44 18.34
N ALA A 172 -8.13 15.08 18.52
CA ALA A 172 -7.77 15.81 19.74
C ALA A 172 -8.81 16.87 20.13
N ASN A 173 -9.40 17.53 19.15
CA ASN A 173 -10.40 18.58 19.37
C ASN A 173 -11.85 18.11 19.18
N GLU A 174 -12.10 16.79 19.06
CA GLU A 174 -13.44 16.21 18.89
C GLU A 174 -14.16 16.85 17.67
N PRO A 175 -13.65 16.62 16.43
CA PRO A 175 -14.16 17.27 15.24
C PRO A 175 -15.58 16.81 14.89
N GLU A 176 -16.36 17.69 14.28
CA GLU A 176 -17.69 17.36 13.76
C GLU A 176 -17.64 16.61 12.42
N LEU A 177 -16.57 16.88 11.63
CA LEU A 177 -16.26 16.19 10.37
C LEU A 177 -14.81 15.71 10.38
N LEU A 178 -14.62 14.39 10.17
CA LEU A 178 -13.33 13.77 9.93
C LEU A 178 -13.20 13.43 8.45
N ILE A 179 -12.16 13.92 7.81
CA ILE A 179 -11.76 13.52 6.46
C ILE A 179 -10.67 12.47 6.62
N ALA A 180 -10.88 11.27 6.13
CA ALA A 180 -9.93 10.18 6.18
C ALA A 180 -9.49 9.83 4.74
N ASP A 181 -8.30 10.31 4.33
CA ASP A 181 -7.77 10.09 3.00
C ASP A 181 -6.88 8.85 3.00
N GLU A 182 -7.40 7.75 2.50
CA GLU A 182 -6.78 6.43 2.45
C GLU A 182 -6.11 6.00 3.77
N PRO A 183 -6.83 6.02 4.90
CA PRO A 183 -6.24 5.85 6.24
C PRO A 183 -5.70 4.44 6.50
N THR A 184 -5.96 3.48 5.62
CA THR A 184 -5.56 2.07 5.76
C THR A 184 -4.46 1.67 4.77
N THR A 185 -4.04 2.56 3.87
CA THR A 185 -3.00 2.27 2.88
C THR A 185 -1.69 1.86 3.56
N ALA A 186 -1.05 0.81 3.04
CA ALA A 186 0.19 0.20 3.56
C ALA A 186 0.07 -0.44 4.96
N LEU A 187 -1.14 -0.73 5.44
CA LEU A 187 -1.37 -1.55 6.63
C LEU A 187 -1.65 -2.99 6.24
N ASP A 188 -1.22 -3.92 7.10
CA ASP A 188 -1.69 -5.29 6.98
C ASP A 188 -3.17 -5.42 7.38
N VAL A 189 -3.83 -6.45 6.88
CA VAL A 189 -5.28 -6.64 6.96
C VAL A 189 -5.80 -6.68 8.39
N THR A 190 -5.04 -7.26 9.31
CA THR A 190 -5.42 -7.35 10.73
C THR A 190 -5.39 -5.96 11.38
N VAL A 191 -4.36 -5.17 11.09
CA VAL A 191 -4.25 -3.78 11.58
C VAL A 191 -5.29 -2.88 10.92
N GLU A 192 -5.57 -3.06 9.62
CA GLU A 192 -6.64 -2.36 8.90
C GLU A 192 -8.01 -2.58 9.57
N LYS A 193 -8.41 -3.83 9.78
CA LYS A 193 -9.66 -4.17 10.46
C LYS A 193 -9.77 -3.52 11.83
N ALA A 194 -8.73 -3.68 12.66
CA ALA A 194 -8.71 -3.11 14.01
C ALA A 194 -8.78 -1.56 13.99
N LEU A 195 -8.26 -0.92 12.94
CA LEU A 195 -8.31 0.53 12.74
C LEU A 195 -9.72 0.99 12.32
N LEU A 196 -10.37 0.26 11.40
CA LEU A 196 -11.74 0.58 10.96
C LEU A 196 -12.75 0.39 12.11
N GLU A 197 -12.62 -0.67 12.90
CA GLU A 197 -13.40 -0.87 14.11
C GLU A 197 -13.20 0.28 15.11
N LEU A 198 -11.96 0.69 15.34
CA LEU A 198 -11.63 1.84 16.17
C LEU A 198 -12.28 3.13 15.66
N LEU A 199 -12.19 3.42 14.36
CA LEU A 199 -12.84 4.61 13.78
C LEU A 199 -14.36 4.57 13.92
N SER A 200 -14.99 3.40 13.74
CA SER A 200 -16.43 3.21 13.93
C SER A 200 -16.86 3.46 15.39
N ASP A 201 -16.08 2.95 16.34
CA ASP A 201 -16.34 3.15 17.78
C ASP A 201 -16.21 4.64 18.15
N LEU A 202 -15.15 5.30 17.70
CA LEU A 202 -14.90 6.72 17.95
C LEU A 202 -15.92 7.62 17.23
N GLN A 203 -16.39 7.24 16.03
CA GLN A 203 -17.47 7.93 15.34
C GLN A 203 -18.76 7.95 16.19
N LYS A 204 -19.13 6.80 16.76
CA LYS A 204 -20.32 6.70 17.64
C LYS A 204 -20.12 7.48 18.93
N GLU A 205 -18.94 7.40 19.54
CA GLU A 205 -18.63 8.08 20.80
C GLU A 205 -18.69 9.61 20.66
N PHE A 206 -18.10 10.15 19.59
CA PHE A 206 -18.03 11.60 19.35
C PHE A 206 -19.20 12.15 18.51
N GLY A 207 -20.03 11.29 17.92
CA GLY A 207 -21.13 11.71 17.04
C GLY A 207 -20.66 12.40 15.74
N MET A 208 -19.42 12.17 15.33
CA MET A 208 -18.81 12.83 14.16
C MET A 208 -19.29 12.23 12.84
N SER A 209 -19.24 13.03 11.78
CA SER A 209 -19.43 12.57 10.40
C SER A 209 -18.09 12.25 9.77
N ILE A 210 -18.05 11.34 8.79
CA ILE A 210 -16.80 10.93 8.14
C ILE A 210 -16.92 11.06 6.63
N LEU A 211 -15.95 11.74 5.99
CA LEU A 211 -15.64 11.60 4.57
C LEU A 211 -14.49 10.59 4.45
N PHE A 212 -14.80 9.40 3.96
CA PHE A 212 -13.84 8.30 3.88
C PHE A 212 -13.40 8.12 2.42
N ILE A 213 -12.13 8.32 2.14
CA ILE A 213 -11.56 8.14 0.79
C ILE A 213 -10.81 6.82 0.77
N THR A 214 -11.11 5.98 -0.19
CA THR A 214 -10.43 4.70 -0.40
C THR A 214 -10.60 4.22 -1.84
N HIS A 215 -9.73 3.32 -2.25
CA HIS A 215 -9.88 2.55 -3.48
C HIS A 215 -10.40 1.11 -3.21
N ASP A 216 -10.52 0.68 -1.94
CA ASP A 216 -11.04 -0.66 -1.59
C ASP A 216 -12.56 -0.64 -1.33
N LEU A 217 -13.31 -1.22 -2.27
CA LEU A 217 -14.75 -1.32 -2.20
C LEU A 217 -15.25 -2.26 -1.08
N ASN A 218 -14.44 -3.20 -0.59
CA ASN A 218 -14.86 -4.06 0.53
C ASN A 218 -14.90 -3.27 1.84
N ILE A 219 -13.99 -2.32 2.02
CA ILE A 219 -14.03 -1.39 3.15
C ILE A 219 -15.30 -0.56 3.09
N VAL A 220 -15.61 0.00 1.91
CA VAL A 220 -16.82 0.81 1.69
C VAL A 220 -18.07 0.04 2.06
N LYS A 221 -18.18 -1.20 1.62
CA LYS A 221 -19.34 -2.08 1.91
C LYS A 221 -19.59 -2.29 3.41
N LYS A 222 -18.51 -2.33 4.21
CA LYS A 222 -18.56 -2.63 5.65
C LYS A 222 -18.65 -1.36 6.53
N PHE A 223 -18.11 -0.23 6.04
CA PHE A 223 -17.86 0.95 6.87
C PHE A 223 -18.73 2.16 6.54
N SER A 224 -19.33 2.23 5.33
CA SER A 224 -19.98 3.45 4.84
C SER A 224 -21.50 3.34 4.76
N ASP A 225 -22.20 4.47 4.92
CA ASP A 225 -23.64 4.59 4.71
C ASP A 225 -23.94 4.87 3.21
N ASP A 226 -23.22 5.86 2.65
CA ASP A 226 -23.37 6.33 1.29
C ASP A 226 -22.03 6.29 0.55
N VAL A 227 -22.07 6.24 -0.79
CA VAL A 227 -20.88 6.17 -1.63
C VAL A 227 -21.02 7.01 -2.88
N CYS A 228 -19.93 7.72 -3.25
CA CYS A 228 -19.76 8.39 -4.53
C CYS A 228 -18.58 7.74 -5.26
N VAL A 229 -18.83 7.27 -6.48
CA VAL A 229 -17.80 6.70 -7.38
C VAL A 229 -17.29 7.82 -8.27
N MET A 230 -15.99 8.07 -8.22
CA MET A 230 -15.33 9.17 -8.93
C MET A 230 -14.40 8.64 -10.01
N LYS A 231 -14.50 9.19 -11.21
CA LYS A 231 -13.67 8.89 -12.38
C LYS A 231 -13.36 10.16 -13.15
N ASP A 232 -12.10 10.37 -13.55
CA ASP A 232 -11.67 11.48 -14.41
C ASP A 232 -12.20 12.85 -13.95
N GLY A 233 -12.18 13.10 -12.63
CA GLY A 233 -12.65 14.34 -12.02
C GLY A 233 -14.16 14.46 -11.80
N GLN A 234 -14.96 13.48 -12.20
CA GLN A 234 -16.43 13.51 -12.12
C GLN A 234 -16.97 12.41 -11.20
N ILE A 235 -18.12 12.66 -10.56
CA ILE A 235 -18.90 11.62 -9.90
C ILE A 235 -19.75 10.93 -10.97
N VAL A 236 -19.44 9.66 -11.23
CA VAL A 236 -20.10 8.84 -12.26
C VAL A 236 -21.29 8.07 -11.72
N GLU A 237 -21.27 7.75 -10.42
CA GLU A 237 -22.38 7.09 -9.73
C GLU A 237 -22.35 7.44 -8.24
N ALA A 238 -23.53 7.62 -7.63
CA ALA A 238 -23.65 7.89 -6.20
C ALA A 238 -24.96 7.30 -5.66
N GLY A 239 -24.96 6.90 -4.39
CA GLY A 239 -26.13 6.36 -3.74
C GLY A 239 -25.80 5.69 -2.40
N ARG A 240 -26.80 5.00 -1.84
CA ARG A 240 -26.57 4.17 -0.65
C ARG A 240 -25.68 2.99 -0.99
N VAL A 241 -24.76 2.65 -0.09
CA VAL A 241 -23.82 1.55 -0.30
C VAL A 241 -24.54 0.27 -0.73
N LYS A 242 -25.60 -0.13 -0.03
CA LYS A 242 -26.35 -1.35 -0.35
C LYS A 242 -26.91 -1.34 -1.76
N GLU A 243 -27.53 -0.24 -2.19
CA GLU A 243 -28.17 -0.11 -3.49
C GLU A 243 -27.14 -0.16 -4.62
N LEU A 244 -26.02 0.56 -4.47
CA LEU A 244 -24.96 0.62 -5.49
C LEU A 244 -24.24 -0.72 -5.64
N PHE A 245 -24.06 -1.48 -4.55
CA PHE A 245 -23.41 -2.80 -4.60
C PHE A 245 -24.34 -3.90 -5.15
N ASP A 246 -25.66 -3.80 -4.89
CA ASP A 246 -26.64 -4.79 -5.34
C ASP A 246 -27.01 -4.58 -6.83
N ASP A 247 -27.06 -3.31 -7.31
CA ASP A 247 -27.46 -2.95 -8.68
C ASP A 247 -26.63 -1.76 -9.23
N PRO A 248 -25.32 -1.96 -9.49
CA PRO A 248 -24.47 -0.93 -10.08
C PRO A 248 -24.88 -0.65 -11.51
N LYS A 249 -25.04 0.64 -11.87
CA LYS A 249 -25.54 1.04 -13.19
C LYS A 249 -24.44 1.52 -14.13
N HIS A 250 -23.44 2.20 -13.60
CA HIS A 250 -22.40 2.77 -14.44
C HIS A 250 -21.35 1.70 -14.81
N PRO A 251 -20.93 1.60 -16.09
CA PRO A 251 -19.97 0.58 -16.54
C PRO A 251 -18.64 0.58 -15.75
N TYR A 252 -18.20 1.75 -15.32
CA TYR A 252 -16.99 1.88 -14.50
C TYR A 252 -17.18 1.28 -13.09
N THR A 253 -18.32 1.52 -12.44
CA THR A 253 -18.66 0.91 -11.15
C THR A 253 -18.72 -0.61 -11.26
N ILE A 254 -19.37 -1.12 -12.29
CA ILE A 254 -19.43 -2.55 -12.59
C ILE A 254 -18.02 -3.13 -12.77
N LYS A 255 -17.17 -2.43 -13.54
CA LYS A 255 -15.76 -2.82 -13.72
C LYS A 255 -15.01 -2.86 -12.40
N LEU A 256 -15.14 -1.83 -11.56
CA LEU A 256 -14.49 -1.78 -10.24
C LEU A 256 -14.94 -2.93 -9.32
N LEU A 257 -16.23 -3.21 -9.26
CA LEU A 257 -16.80 -4.29 -8.46
C LEU A 257 -16.39 -5.68 -8.95
N ASN A 258 -16.27 -5.86 -10.28
CA ASN A 258 -15.85 -7.11 -10.91
C ASN A 258 -14.33 -7.27 -11.03
N SER A 259 -13.56 -6.27 -10.63
CA SER A 259 -12.07 -6.33 -10.64
C SER A 259 -11.52 -7.23 -9.51
N ILE A 260 -12.29 -8.20 -9.04
CA ILE A 260 -11.83 -9.24 -8.11
C ILE A 260 -11.15 -10.31 -8.97
N PRO A 261 -9.89 -10.69 -8.65
CA PRO A 261 -9.19 -11.74 -9.37
C PRO A 261 -10.00 -13.04 -9.38
N GLY A 262 -10.26 -13.60 -10.57
CA GLY A 262 -10.91 -14.90 -10.73
C GLY A 262 -10.02 -16.05 -10.24
N LYS A 263 -10.60 -17.26 -10.16
CA LYS A 263 -9.86 -18.49 -9.81
C LYS A 263 -8.80 -18.81 -10.88
N LYS A 264 -7.68 -19.38 -10.45
CA LYS A 264 -6.63 -19.89 -11.35
C LYS A 264 -7.04 -21.25 -11.94
N GLU A 265 -6.71 -21.52 -13.20
CA GLU A 265 -6.80 -22.87 -13.77
C GLU A 265 -5.77 -23.80 -13.11
N LYS A 266 -6.13 -25.09 -12.96
CA LYS A 266 -5.36 -26.08 -12.18
C LYS A 266 -3.93 -26.28 -12.69
N LEU A 267 -3.00 -26.45 -11.75
CA LEU A 267 -1.59 -26.78 -11.95
C LEU A 267 -1.36 -28.04 -12.80
N ASN A 268 -0.31 -27.96 -13.62
CA ASN A 268 0.35 -29.14 -14.18
C ASN A 268 1.29 -29.72 -13.11
N THR A 269 0.94 -30.86 -12.53
CA THR A 269 1.64 -31.51 -11.40
C THR A 269 3.02 -32.11 -11.76
N ASN A 270 3.53 -31.90 -12.97
CA ASN A 270 4.79 -32.49 -13.46
C ASN A 270 5.98 -31.51 -13.50
N ASN A 271 5.94 -30.42 -12.77
CA ASN A 271 7.01 -29.43 -12.80
C ASN A 271 8.24 -29.87 -11.98
N GLU A 272 9.45 -29.66 -12.51
CA GLU A 272 10.71 -29.98 -11.84
C GLU A 272 10.92 -29.07 -10.62
N LEU A 273 11.44 -29.62 -9.52
CA LEU A 273 11.80 -28.85 -8.32
C LEU A 273 12.96 -27.91 -8.66
N LEU A 274 12.70 -26.60 -8.58
CA LEU A 274 13.66 -25.54 -8.91
C LEU A 274 14.44 -25.05 -7.69
N LEU A 275 13.72 -24.79 -6.57
CA LEU A 275 14.33 -24.36 -5.33
C LEU A 275 13.73 -25.12 -4.15
N SER A 276 14.59 -25.53 -3.21
CA SER A 276 14.17 -26.03 -1.91
C SER A 276 14.99 -25.38 -0.79
N GLY A 277 14.30 -24.95 0.26
CA GLY A 277 14.87 -24.62 1.55
C GLY A 277 14.51 -25.71 2.55
N SER A 278 15.47 -26.21 3.33
CA SER A 278 15.26 -27.20 4.38
C SER A 278 15.86 -26.72 5.68
N GLU A 279 15.05 -26.72 6.75
CA GLU A 279 15.39 -26.22 8.08
C GLU A 279 16.01 -24.80 8.04
N VAL A 280 15.46 -23.92 7.21
CA VAL A 280 15.97 -22.54 7.08
C VAL A 280 15.68 -21.79 8.37
N ASP A 281 16.74 -21.31 9.03
CA ASP A 281 16.68 -20.55 10.29
C ASP A 281 17.42 -19.22 10.14
N ILE A 282 16.82 -18.11 10.63
CA ILE A 282 17.37 -16.77 10.48
C ILE A 282 17.29 -16.02 11.81
N ASN A 283 18.48 -15.65 12.32
CA ASN A 283 18.65 -15.00 13.58
C ASN A 283 19.31 -13.61 13.40
N TYR A 284 18.61 -12.55 13.82
CA TYR A 284 19.15 -11.19 13.83
C TYR A 284 19.66 -10.80 15.20
N PRO A 285 20.87 -10.23 15.32
CA PRO A 285 21.39 -9.71 16.59
C PRO A 285 20.62 -8.44 16.99
N VAL A 286 19.97 -8.43 18.17
CA VAL A 286 19.17 -7.30 18.68
C VAL A 286 19.97 -6.47 19.68
N ALA A 287 20.69 -7.11 20.60
CA ALA A 287 21.46 -6.42 21.63
C ALA A 287 22.92 -6.89 21.66
N LYS A 288 23.83 -5.96 21.92
CA LYS A 288 25.25 -6.24 22.13
C LYS A 288 25.68 -5.74 23.51
N ASN A 289 26.54 -6.51 24.18
CA ASN A 289 27.15 -6.06 25.43
C ASN A 289 28.28 -5.02 25.20
N LEU A 290 28.83 -4.47 26.27
CA LEU A 290 29.93 -3.48 26.21
C LEU A 290 31.19 -4.01 25.50
N PHE A 291 31.33 -5.32 25.35
CA PHE A 291 32.46 -5.99 24.67
C PHE A 291 32.13 -6.34 23.20
N GLY A 292 30.98 -5.88 22.68
CA GLY A 292 30.56 -6.12 21.27
C GLY A 292 29.99 -7.52 20.99
N GLN A 293 29.83 -8.37 22.01
CA GLN A 293 29.22 -9.69 21.86
C GLN A 293 27.67 -9.56 21.84
N THR A 294 27.04 -10.27 20.93
CA THR A 294 25.57 -10.31 20.83
C THR A 294 25.00 -11.07 22.02
N THR A 295 24.12 -10.43 22.78
CA THR A 295 23.48 -10.99 23.97
C THR A 295 22.05 -11.43 23.72
N GLU A 296 21.42 -10.93 22.65
CA GLU A 296 20.03 -11.24 22.33
C GLU A 296 19.85 -11.34 20.82
N PHE A 297 19.12 -12.37 20.39
CA PHE A 297 18.79 -12.62 18.99
C PHE A 297 17.27 -12.60 18.79
N LEU A 298 16.82 -11.97 17.71
CA LEU A 298 15.48 -12.11 17.19
C LEU A 298 15.49 -13.26 16.18
N ASN A 299 14.81 -14.36 16.48
CA ASN A 299 14.64 -15.45 15.55
C ASN A 299 13.48 -15.12 14.59
N ALA A 300 13.83 -14.61 13.41
CA ALA A 300 12.87 -14.14 12.42
C ALA A 300 12.30 -15.26 11.55
N VAL A 301 13.03 -16.38 11.38
CA VAL A 301 12.59 -17.57 10.66
C VAL A 301 13.07 -18.79 11.43
N LYS A 302 12.18 -19.73 11.72
CA LYS A 302 12.39 -20.85 12.64
C LYS A 302 12.27 -22.18 11.92
N LYS A 303 13.38 -22.71 11.40
CA LYS A 303 13.47 -24.03 10.74
C LYS A 303 12.38 -24.29 9.71
N VAL A 304 12.26 -23.40 8.75
CA VAL A 304 11.23 -23.44 7.72
C VAL A 304 11.67 -24.32 6.56
N ASP A 305 10.74 -25.18 6.09
CA ASP A 305 10.85 -25.92 4.85
C ASP A 305 9.99 -25.29 3.77
N ILE A 306 10.56 -25.09 2.56
CA ILE A 306 9.87 -24.49 1.42
C ILE A 306 10.32 -25.13 0.11
N LYS A 307 9.39 -25.27 -0.85
CA LYS A 307 9.65 -25.81 -2.19
C LYS A 307 9.05 -24.90 -3.25
N ILE A 308 9.80 -24.65 -4.33
CA ILE A 308 9.36 -23.89 -5.50
C ILE A 308 9.63 -24.72 -6.73
N TYR A 309 8.64 -24.84 -7.61
CA TYR A 309 8.71 -25.63 -8.83
C TYR A 309 8.83 -24.74 -10.06
N SER A 310 9.52 -25.22 -11.12
CA SER A 310 9.67 -24.50 -12.38
C SER A 310 8.31 -24.17 -12.99
N GLY A 311 8.18 -22.97 -13.57
CA GLY A 311 6.95 -22.53 -14.26
C GLY A 311 5.72 -22.39 -13.37
N SER A 312 5.87 -22.48 -12.02
CA SER A 312 4.78 -22.32 -11.06
C SER A 312 4.97 -21.09 -10.17
N THR A 313 3.90 -20.67 -9.53
CA THR A 313 3.94 -19.61 -8.52
C THR A 313 3.73 -20.18 -7.12
N THR A 314 4.70 -19.95 -6.25
CA THR A 314 4.59 -20.24 -4.81
C THR A 314 4.25 -18.94 -4.08
N GLY A 315 3.12 -18.91 -3.36
CA GLY A 315 2.70 -17.81 -2.51
C GLY A 315 3.27 -17.94 -1.10
N LEU A 316 3.65 -16.80 -0.51
CA LEU A 316 4.06 -16.71 0.89
C LEU A 316 3.25 -15.61 1.57
N VAL A 317 2.34 -15.97 2.47
CA VAL A 317 1.38 -15.07 3.13
C VAL A 317 1.59 -15.01 4.63
N GLY A 318 1.12 -13.95 5.26
CA GLY A 318 1.17 -13.73 6.71
C GLY A 318 1.22 -12.24 7.04
N GLU A 319 1.07 -11.91 8.32
CA GLU A 319 1.13 -10.52 8.81
C GLU A 319 2.52 -9.89 8.63
N SER A 320 2.56 -8.55 8.71
CA SER A 320 3.83 -7.82 8.71
C SER A 320 4.69 -8.26 9.91
N GLY A 321 5.98 -8.52 9.66
CA GLY A 321 6.89 -9.03 10.69
C GLY A 321 6.84 -10.55 10.91
N SER A 322 6.04 -11.32 10.17
CA SER A 322 6.02 -12.80 10.31
C SER A 322 7.28 -13.52 9.78
N GLY A 323 8.20 -12.80 9.11
CA GLY A 323 9.47 -13.34 8.62
C GLY A 323 9.53 -13.58 7.10
N LYS A 324 8.47 -13.28 6.33
CA LYS A 324 8.38 -13.53 4.87
C LYS A 324 9.54 -12.94 4.06
N SER A 325 9.78 -11.65 4.20
CA SER A 325 10.85 -10.97 3.46
C SER A 325 12.24 -11.43 3.90
N SER A 326 12.43 -11.80 5.17
CA SER A 326 13.68 -12.41 5.65
C SER A 326 13.91 -13.77 5.01
N LEU A 327 12.89 -14.65 5.02
CA LEU A 327 12.95 -15.96 4.35
C LEU A 327 13.28 -15.80 2.86
N ALA A 328 12.56 -14.92 2.15
CA ALA A 328 12.78 -14.68 0.74
C ALA A 328 14.21 -14.18 0.44
N ARG A 329 14.75 -13.26 1.23
CA ARG A 329 16.13 -12.76 1.08
C ARG A 329 17.16 -13.86 1.36
N ALA A 330 16.91 -14.76 2.30
CA ALA A 330 17.78 -15.91 2.55
C ALA A 330 17.77 -16.87 1.36
N LEU A 331 16.59 -17.16 0.78
CA LEU A 331 16.46 -17.97 -0.42
C LEU A 331 17.21 -17.39 -1.64
N LEU A 332 17.35 -16.05 -1.67
CA LEU A 332 18.16 -15.32 -2.67
C LEU A 332 19.66 -15.28 -2.36
N GLY A 333 20.10 -15.81 -1.21
CA GLY A 333 21.48 -15.69 -0.76
C GLY A 333 21.90 -14.23 -0.45
N ILE A 334 20.94 -13.35 -0.13
CA ILE A 334 21.19 -11.96 0.33
C ILE A 334 21.38 -11.92 1.83
N GLU A 335 20.59 -12.70 2.57
CA GLU A 335 20.68 -12.84 4.03
C GLU A 335 21.35 -14.16 4.38
N ASN A 336 22.15 -14.16 5.45
CA ASN A 336 22.72 -15.37 6.00
C ASN A 336 21.64 -16.19 6.71
N SER A 337 21.62 -17.49 6.47
CA SER A 337 20.71 -18.44 7.12
C SER A 337 21.44 -19.71 7.50
N GLU A 338 20.97 -20.37 8.54
CA GLU A 338 21.28 -21.78 8.81
C GLU A 338 20.34 -22.66 8.00
N GLY A 339 20.62 -23.98 7.94
CA GLY A 339 19.90 -24.93 7.11
C GLY A 339 20.49 -25.07 5.70
N GLN A 340 19.72 -25.62 4.79
CA GLN A 340 20.17 -25.92 3.43
C GLN A 340 19.25 -25.30 2.40
N ILE A 341 19.81 -24.52 1.45
CA ILE A 341 19.07 -23.96 0.32
C ILE A 341 19.69 -24.51 -0.97
N ILE A 342 18.88 -25.21 -1.74
CA ILE A 342 19.28 -25.80 -3.03
C ILE A 342 18.47 -25.12 -4.13
N PHE A 343 19.17 -24.54 -5.12
CA PHE A 343 18.59 -23.98 -6.33
C PHE A 343 19.22 -24.68 -7.55
N ASP A 344 18.39 -25.16 -8.44
CA ASP A 344 18.83 -25.87 -9.64
C ASP A 344 19.92 -26.90 -9.35
N LYS A 345 19.66 -27.76 -8.33
CA LYS A 345 20.57 -28.82 -7.84
C LYS A 345 21.88 -28.34 -7.20
N LYS A 346 22.08 -27.02 -7.00
CA LYS A 346 23.26 -26.43 -6.35
C LYS A 346 22.92 -25.88 -4.98
N ASN A 347 23.76 -26.16 -3.99
CA ASN A 347 23.61 -25.58 -2.65
C ASN A 347 24.14 -24.16 -2.63
N ILE A 348 23.25 -23.17 -2.41
CA ILE A 348 23.59 -21.75 -2.45
C ILE A 348 24.56 -21.38 -1.34
N ASN A 349 24.42 -21.95 -0.15
CA ASN A 349 25.26 -21.64 1.02
C ASN A 349 26.72 -22.06 0.82
N LYS A 350 27.03 -22.84 -0.23
CA LYS A 350 28.37 -23.36 -0.54
C LYS A 350 28.98 -22.74 -1.79
N LEU A 351 28.30 -21.80 -2.43
CA LEU A 351 28.78 -21.15 -3.66
C LEU A 351 29.92 -20.17 -3.37
N SER A 352 30.90 -20.16 -4.26
CA SER A 352 31.94 -19.13 -4.31
C SER A 352 31.37 -17.78 -4.77
N SER A 353 32.09 -16.69 -4.53
CA SER A 353 31.67 -15.34 -4.93
C SER A 353 31.42 -15.19 -6.44
N SER A 354 32.13 -15.94 -7.28
CA SER A 354 31.90 -15.98 -8.74
C SER A 354 30.62 -16.72 -9.09
N GLU A 355 30.37 -17.87 -8.47
CA GLU A 355 29.18 -18.68 -8.69
C GLU A 355 27.91 -17.96 -8.19
N ILE A 356 28.02 -17.20 -7.07
CA ILE A 356 26.91 -16.34 -6.57
C ILE A 356 26.53 -15.28 -7.62
N ARG A 357 27.50 -14.72 -8.36
CA ARG A 357 27.22 -13.76 -9.43
C ARG A 357 26.40 -14.38 -10.54
N ASP A 358 26.78 -15.57 -10.99
CA ASP A 358 26.04 -16.32 -12.04
C ASP A 358 24.65 -16.72 -11.54
N PHE A 359 24.55 -17.14 -10.28
CA PHE A 359 23.31 -17.45 -9.61
C PHE A 359 22.33 -16.26 -9.60
N LYS A 360 22.83 -15.04 -9.31
CA LYS A 360 22.00 -13.82 -9.29
C LYS A 360 21.40 -13.47 -10.65
N LYS A 361 21.95 -13.97 -11.76
CA LYS A 361 21.34 -13.84 -13.08
C LYS A 361 20.07 -14.67 -13.19
N ASP A 362 20.09 -15.91 -12.68
CA ASP A 362 18.97 -16.85 -12.77
C ASP A 362 17.86 -16.57 -11.74
N PHE A 363 18.14 -15.72 -10.75
CA PHE A 363 17.22 -15.36 -9.68
C PHE A 363 17.13 -13.83 -9.53
N GLN A 364 15.98 -13.26 -9.85
CA GLN A 364 15.75 -11.82 -9.84
C GLN A 364 14.68 -11.41 -8.82
N ILE A 365 14.63 -10.11 -8.52
CA ILE A 365 13.67 -9.56 -7.54
C ILE A 365 12.94 -8.34 -8.11
N VAL A 366 11.63 -8.30 -7.87
CA VAL A 366 10.79 -7.11 -8.00
C VAL A 366 10.43 -6.66 -6.59
N PHE A 367 10.91 -5.48 -6.19
CA PHE A 367 10.73 -4.94 -4.84
C PHE A 367 9.35 -4.31 -4.65
N GLN A 368 8.92 -4.23 -3.40
CA GLN A 368 7.65 -3.65 -2.93
C GLN A 368 7.48 -2.18 -3.35
N ASP A 369 8.54 -1.38 -3.27
CA ASP A 369 8.52 0.05 -3.62
C ASP A 369 9.17 0.29 -4.98
N PRO A 370 8.37 0.49 -6.05
CA PRO A 370 8.92 0.81 -7.37
C PRO A 370 9.59 2.19 -7.41
N PHE A 371 9.22 3.14 -6.53
CA PHE A 371 9.86 4.46 -6.45
C PHE A 371 11.27 4.36 -5.87
N GLY A 372 11.43 3.70 -4.72
CA GLY A 372 12.72 3.54 -4.07
C GLY A 372 13.66 2.57 -4.80
N SER A 373 13.12 1.66 -5.62
CA SER A 373 13.92 0.67 -6.34
C SER A 373 14.51 1.15 -7.68
N LEU A 374 14.00 2.26 -8.22
CA LEU A 374 14.46 2.87 -9.47
C LEU A 374 15.25 4.14 -9.18
N SER A 375 16.48 4.24 -9.70
CA SER A 375 17.31 5.44 -9.54
C SER A 375 16.66 6.64 -10.24
N PRO A 376 16.31 7.73 -9.54
CA PRO A 376 15.64 8.90 -10.14
C PRO A 376 16.55 9.69 -11.09
N ARG A 377 17.87 9.38 -11.09
CA ARG A 377 18.90 10.07 -11.90
C ARG A 377 19.27 9.32 -13.18
N MET A 378 18.71 8.12 -13.38
CA MET A 378 18.98 7.28 -14.55
C MET A 378 17.76 7.24 -15.45
N THR A 379 17.98 7.14 -16.75
CA THR A 379 16.91 6.88 -17.71
C THR A 379 16.40 5.45 -17.57
N ILE A 380 15.19 5.19 -18.05
CA ILE A 380 14.58 3.85 -18.01
C ILE A 380 15.46 2.83 -18.74
N GLY A 381 16.04 3.20 -19.90
CA GLY A 381 16.97 2.34 -20.62
C GLY A 381 18.23 2.01 -19.83
N GLU A 382 18.77 2.95 -19.06
CA GLU A 382 19.92 2.72 -18.18
C GLU A 382 19.57 1.79 -17.01
N ILE A 383 18.41 1.99 -16.39
CA ILE A 383 17.93 1.17 -15.27
C ILE A 383 17.70 -0.28 -15.70
N VAL A 384 16.98 -0.50 -16.81
CA VAL A 384 16.68 -1.84 -17.31
C VAL A 384 17.94 -2.54 -17.81
N GLY A 385 18.85 -1.78 -18.45
CA GLY A 385 20.10 -2.32 -19.04
C GLY A 385 21.28 -2.42 -18.07
N GLU A 386 21.15 -2.00 -16.80
CA GLU A 386 22.27 -1.96 -15.85
C GLU A 386 22.89 -3.34 -15.64
N GLY A 387 22.06 -4.35 -15.39
CA GLY A 387 22.52 -5.72 -15.19
C GLY A 387 23.19 -6.35 -16.42
N LEU A 388 22.82 -5.95 -17.65
CA LEU A 388 23.46 -6.45 -18.87
C LEU A 388 24.94 -6.06 -18.94
N LYS A 389 25.33 -4.91 -18.35
CA LYS A 389 26.74 -4.50 -18.30
C LYS A 389 27.59 -5.44 -17.45
N VAL A 390 26.97 -6.02 -16.41
CA VAL A 390 27.64 -6.93 -15.46
C VAL A 390 27.63 -8.37 -15.95
N HIS A 391 26.46 -8.86 -16.40
CA HIS A 391 26.26 -10.28 -16.74
C HIS A 391 26.52 -10.61 -18.20
N GLN A 392 26.46 -9.62 -19.11
CA GLN A 392 26.72 -9.78 -20.56
C GLN A 392 27.62 -8.65 -21.07
N PRO A 393 28.87 -8.52 -20.57
CA PRO A 393 29.75 -7.39 -20.90
C PRO A 393 30.15 -7.32 -22.39
N ASN A 394 30.07 -8.45 -23.09
CA ASN A 394 30.47 -8.57 -24.51
C ASN A 394 29.42 -8.03 -25.48
N LEU A 395 28.23 -7.67 -25.04
CA LEU A 395 27.20 -7.09 -25.91
C LEU A 395 27.62 -5.71 -26.40
N THR A 396 27.45 -5.47 -27.69
CA THR A 396 27.57 -4.13 -28.30
C THR A 396 26.51 -3.18 -27.75
N LYS A 397 26.69 -1.89 -27.99
CA LYS A 397 25.68 -0.88 -27.55
C LYS A 397 24.33 -1.10 -28.25
N GLU A 398 24.34 -1.53 -29.51
CA GLU A 398 23.13 -1.78 -30.31
C GLU A 398 22.40 -3.01 -29.80
N GLU A 399 23.08 -4.16 -29.67
CA GLU A 399 22.49 -5.39 -29.13
C GLU A 399 21.91 -5.18 -27.72
N ARG A 400 22.59 -4.40 -26.88
CA ARG A 400 22.09 -4.05 -25.56
C ARG A 400 20.82 -3.21 -25.64
N LYS A 401 20.77 -2.21 -26.53
CA LYS A 401 19.59 -1.38 -26.76
C LYS A 401 18.41 -2.23 -27.24
N ASP A 402 18.65 -3.15 -28.18
CA ASP A 402 17.62 -4.02 -28.72
C ASP A 402 17.00 -4.92 -27.63
N LYS A 403 17.85 -5.53 -26.78
CA LYS A 403 17.38 -6.31 -25.63
C LYS A 403 16.55 -5.47 -24.65
N ILE A 404 16.95 -4.22 -24.37
CA ILE A 404 16.20 -3.32 -23.50
C ILE A 404 14.84 -2.97 -24.12
N VAL A 405 14.82 -2.63 -25.40
CA VAL A 405 13.57 -2.32 -26.11
C VAL A 405 12.65 -3.54 -26.12
N GLN A 406 13.18 -4.74 -26.33
CA GLN A 406 12.42 -5.98 -26.27
C GLN A 406 11.82 -6.17 -24.87
N ALA A 407 12.61 -6.02 -23.81
CA ALA A 407 12.12 -6.16 -22.42
C ALA A 407 11.04 -5.10 -22.08
N LEU A 408 11.15 -3.88 -22.60
CA LEU A 408 10.10 -2.86 -22.45
C LEU A 408 8.81 -3.25 -23.18
N ASN A 409 8.93 -3.78 -24.41
CA ASN A 409 7.77 -4.26 -25.16
C ASN A 409 7.11 -5.46 -24.47
N ASP A 410 7.89 -6.39 -23.89
CA ASP A 410 7.38 -7.54 -23.16
C ASP A 410 6.52 -7.15 -21.94
N VAL A 411 6.78 -5.98 -21.38
CA VAL A 411 5.97 -5.42 -20.28
C VAL A 411 4.96 -4.35 -20.75
N GLU A 412 4.65 -4.31 -22.07
CA GLU A 412 3.68 -3.39 -22.67
C GLU A 412 4.03 -1.90 -22.43
N LEU A 413 5.31 -1.54 -22.45
CA LEU A 413 5.79 -0.17 -22.46
C LEU A 413 6.28 0.21 -23.84
N GLU A 414 5.91 1.41 -24.30
CA GLU A 414 6.39 1.95 -25.57
C GLU A 414 7.91 2.13 -25.57
N SER A 415 8.56 1.88 -26.70
CA SER A 415 10.01 2.09 -26.86
C SER A 415 10.45 3.53 -26.59
N ALA A 416 9.56 4.51 -26.76
CA ALA A 416 9.80 5.91 -26.41
C ALA A 416 10.10 6.11 -24.90
N SER A 417 9.68 5.19 -24.05
CA SER A 417 9.99 5.21 -22.61
C SER A 417 11.47 5.02 -22.30
N PHE A 418 12.26 4.48 -23.24
CA PHE A 418 13.71 4.24 -23.07
C PHE A 418 14.48 5.47 -22.57
N SER A 419 14.16 6.66 -23.09
CA SER A 419 14.85 7.91 -22.75
C SER A 419 14.21 8.71 -21.62
N ARG A 420 13.05 8.28 -21.09
CA ARG A 420 12.37 8.94 -19.97
C ARG A 420 13.04 8.62 -18.64
N PHE A 421 12.74 9.45 -17.64
CA PHE A 421 13.13 9.24 -16.24
C PHE A 421 11.97 8.66 -15.43
N PRO A 422 12.24 7.98 -14.30
CA PRO A 422 11.19 7.39 -13.47
C PRO A 422 10.09 8.38 -13.03
N HIS A 423 10.43 9.63 -12.75
CA HIS A 423 9.48 10.66 -12.31
C HIS A 423 8.48 11.08 -13.41
N GLU A 424 8.75 10.77 -14.68
CA GLU A 424 7.87 11.04 -15.82
C GLU A 424 6.86 9.91 -16.07
N LEU A 425 6.91 8.83 -15.26
CA LEU A 425 6.06 7.65 -15.41
C LEU A 425 5.04 7.54 -14.28
N SER A 426 3.86 6.98 -14.59
CA SER A 426 2.86 6.59 -13.58
C SER A 426 3.36 5.44 -12.68
N GLY A 427 2.70 5.19 -11.54
CA GLY A 427 3.04 4.09 -10.64
C GLY A 427 3.04 2.73 -11.34
N GLY A 428 2.01 2.42 -12.13
CA GLY A 428 1.93 1.18 -12.90
C GLY A 428 2.99 1.06 -13.99
N GLN A 429 3.37 2.17 -14.65
CA GLN A 429 4.46 2.18 -15.61
C GLN A 429 5.82 1.93 -14.93
N ARG A 430 6.06 2.49 -13.73
CA ARG A 430 7.27 2.21 -12.94
C ARG A 430 7.35 0.74 -12.53
N GLN A 431 6.22 0.16 -12.14
CA GLN A 431 6.16 -1.28 -11.82
C GLN A 431 6.52 -2.13 -13.04
N ARG A 432 6.01 -1.79 -14.23
CA ARG A 432 6.38 -2.45 -15.49
C ARG A 432 7.89 -2.32 -15.77
N VAL A 433 8.50 -1.18 -15.49
CA VAL A 433 9.97 -1.00 -15.59
C VAL A 433 10.71 -1.91 -14.61
N ALA A 434 10.25 -2.04 -13.37
CA ALA A 434 10.86 -2.95 -12.39
C ALA A 434 10.76 -4.42 -12.84
N ILE A 435 9.64 -4.82 -13.45
CA ILE A 435 9.47 -6.14 -14.05
C ILE A 435 10.40 -6.30 -15.27
N ALA A 436 10.47 -5.32 -16.19
CA ALA A 436 11.37 -5.36 -17.33
C ALA A 436 12.83 -5.54 -16.92
N ARG A 437 13.28 -4.84 -15.86
CA ARG A 437 14.61 -4.99 -15.27
C ARG A 437 14.86 -6.41 -14.76
N ALA A 438 13.83 -7.06 -14.21
CA ALA A 438 13.97 -8.43 -13.73
C ALA A 438 14.01 -9.46 -14.87
N ILE A 439 13.15 -9.34 -15.89
CA ILE A 439 13.04 -10.34 -16.97
C ILE A 439 14.15 -10.24 -18.03
N ILE A 440 14.87 -9.11 -18.15
CA ILE A 440 15.89 -8.90 -19.19
C ILE A 440 17.05 -9.92 -19.16
N HIS A 441 17.23 -10.56 -18.00
CA HIS A 441 18.22 -11.61 -17.79
C HIS A 441 17.72 -13.01 -18.10
N GLU A 442 16.44 -13.16 -18.48
CA GLU A 442 15.78 -14.45 -18.69
C GLU A 442 15.95 -15.36 -17.47
N PRO A 443 15.56 -14.90 -16.26
CA PRO A 443 15.77 -15.64 -15.03
C PRO A 443 14.89 -16.88 -14.96
N LYS A 444 15.28 -17.87 -14.14
CA LYS A 444 14.44 -19.04 -13.84
C LYS A 444 13.41 -18.76 -12.77
N LEU A 445 13.74 -17.87 -11.81
CA LEU A 445 12.89 -17.53 -10.67
C LEU A 445 12.89 -16.02 -10.43
N ILE A 446 11.71 -15.46 -10.20
CA ILE A 446 11.55 -14.07 -9.77
C ILE A 446 10.85 -14.03 -8.41
N LEU A 447 11.48 -13.37 -7.44
CA LEU A 447 10.81 -12.95 -6.21
C LEU A 447 9.96 -11.72 -6.51
N LEU A 448 8.68 -11.81 -6.23
CA LEU A 448 7.72 -10.72 -6.27
C LEU A 448 7.40 -10.31 -4.82
N ASP A 449 8.06 -9.26 -4.31
CA ASP A 449 7.83 -8.77 -2.96
C ASP A 449 6.77 -7.68 -3.00
N GLU A 450 5.53 -8.03 -2.68
CA GLU A 450 4.34 -7.16 -2.73
C GLU A 450 4.18 -6.38 -4.06
N PRO A 451 4.14 -7.06 -5.20
CA PRO A 451 4.31 -6.43 -6.52
C PRO A 451 3.21 -5.44 -6.91
N THR A 452 2.13 -5.34 -6.14
CA THR A 452 0.96 -4.50 -6.47
C THR A 452 0.44 -3.67 -5.29
N SER A 453 1.10 -3.68 -4.13
CA SER A 453 0.62 -3.05 -2.90
C SER A 453 0.45 -1.51 -2.97
N ALA A 454 1.21 -0.85 -3.87
CA ALA A 454 1.16 0.59 -4.08
C ALA A 454 0.33 1.01 -5.31
N LEU A 455 -0.50 0.10 -5.87
CA LEU A 455 -1.22 0.32 -7.12
C LEU A 455 -2.74 0.26 -6.90
N ASP A 456 -3.46 1.07 -7.68
CA ASP A 456 -4.92 0.99 -7.75
C ASP A 456 -5.40 -0.36 -8.27
N VAL A 457 -6.59 -0.79 -7.86
CA VAL A 457 -7.18 -2.10 -8.19
C VAL A 457 -7.18 -2.41 -9.70
N SER A 458 -7.46 -1.42 -10.55
CA SER A 458 -7.47 -1.64 -12.00
C SER A 458 -6.06 -1.84 -12.58
N ILE A 459 -5.07 -1.09 -12.10
CA ILE A 459 -3.66 -1.23 -12.49
C ILE A 459 -3.09 -2.53 -11.90
N GLN A 460 -3.46 -2.86 -10.66
CA GLN A 460 -3.12 -4.12 -10.02
C GLN A 460 -3.49 -5.31 -10.90
N MET A 461 -4.74 -5.36 -11.40
CA MET A 461 -5.18 -6.43 -12.30
C MET A 461 -4.41 -6.50 -13.62
N GLN A 462 -4.05 -5.35 -14.19
CA GLN A 462 -3.20 -5.31 -15.40
C GLN A 462 -1.82 -5.92 -15.13
N ILE A 463 -1.18 -5.56 -14.01
CA ILE A 463 0.12 -6.12 -13.62
C ILE A 463 0.02 -7.62 -13.33
N LEU A 464 -1.03 -8.08 -12.65
CA LEU A 464 -1.23 -9.50 -12.36
C LEU A 464 -1.42 -10.32 -13.63
N ASN A 465 -2.20 -9.81 -14.59
CA ASN A 465 -2.37 -10.45 -15.90
C ASN A 465 -1.06 -10.46 -16.71
N LEU A 466 -0.31 -9.36 -16.70
CA LEU A 466 1.02 -9.28 -17.31
C LEU A 466 1.97 -10.33 -16.72
N LEU A 467 2.00 -10.50 -15.39
CA LEU A 467 2.84 -11.50 -14.73
C LEU A 467 2.45 -12.93 -15.13
N LYS A 468 1.15 -13.23 -15.26
CA LYS A 468 0.69 -14.55 -15.77
C LYS A 468 1.10 -14.79 -17.21
N ASP A 469 0.95 -13.78 -18.08
CA ASP A 469 1.37 -13.87 -19.48
C ASP A 469 2.87 -14.10 -19.58
N LEU A 470 3.69 -13.31 -18.87
CA LEU A 470 5.14 -13.48 -18.81
C LEU A 470 5.54 -14.87 -18.28
N GLN A 471 4.86 -15.37 -17.24
CA GLN A 471 5.08 -16.73 -16.73
C GLN A 471 4.86 -17.78 -17.80
N SER A 472 3.74 -17.70 -18.51
CA SER A 472 3.37 -18.63 -19.57
C SER A 472 4.33 -18.59 -20.76
N ARG A 473 4.71 -17.37 -21.22
CA ARG A 473 5.57 -17.17 -22.39
C ARG A 473 7.04 -17.52 -22.12
N LEU A 474 7.54 -17.16 -20.92
CA LEU A 474 8.96 -17.27 -20.59
C LEU A 474 9.27 -18.47 -19.67
N GLY A 475 8.27 -19.24 -19.24
CA GLY A 475 8.44 -20.39 -18.34
C GLY A 475 8.94 -20.02 -16.94
N LEU A 476 8.64 -18.81 -16.45
CA LEU A 476 9.13 -18.26 -15.20
C LEU A 476 8.51 -18.97 -13.99
N ALA A 477 9.32 -19.22 -12.97
CA ALA A 477 8.81 -19.51 -11.63
C ALA A 477 8.70 -18.21 -10.82
N TYR A 478 7.67 -18.11 -9.96
CA TYR A 478 7.52 -16.98 -9.05
C TYR A 478 7.50 -17.44 -7.59
N LEU A 479 8.17 -16.68 -6.72
CA LEU A 479 7.90 -16.65 -5.29
C LEU A 479 7.19 -15.31 -5.01
N CYS A 480 5.89 -15.36 -4.74
CA CYS A 480 5.07 -14.18 -4.54
C CYS A 480 4.79 -13.95 -3.06
N ILE A 481 5.27 -12.83 -2.52
CA ILE A 481 4.94 -12.36 -1.18
C ILE A 481 3.84 -11.32 -1.32
N SER A 482 2.75 -11.50 -0.60
CA SER A 482 1.72 -10.47 -0.46
C SER A 482 0.96 -10.64 0.84
N HIS A 483 0.47 -9.53 1.38
CA HIS A 483 -0.53 -9.52 2.43
C HIS A 483 -1.96 -9.54 1.86
N ASP A 484 -2.14 -9.24 0.56
CA ASP A 484 -3.43 -9.34 -0.13
C ASP A 484 -3.66 -10.78 -0.63
N LEU A 485 -4.58 -11.47 0.03
CA LEU A 485 -4.94 -12.86 -0.33
C LEU A 485 -5.55 -12.98 -1.72
N LYS A 486 -6.17 -11.92 -2.26
CA LYS A 486 -6.71 -11.93 -3.62
C LYS A 486 -5.59 -12.03 -4.65
N VAL A 487 -4.49 -11.31 -4.43
CA VAL A 487 -3.28 -11.38 -5.27
C VAL A 487 -2.69 -12.79 -5.23
N ILE A 488 -2.54 -13.34 -4.03
CA ILE A 488 -2.01 -14.69 -3.83
C ILE A 488 -2.90 -15.74 -4.48
N ARG A 489 -4.21 -15.69 -4.27
CA ARG A 489 -5.17 -16.62 -4.88
C ARG A 489 -5.18 -16.54 -6.40
N PHE A 490 -4.96 -15.36 -6.95
CA PHE A 490 -4.92 -15.16 -8.39
C PHE A 490 -3.65 -15.69 -9.06
N LEU A 491 -2.48 -15.49 -8.43
CA LEU A 491 -1.18 -15.86 -9.02
C LEU A 491 -0.70 -17.23 -8.59
N SER A 492 -0.94 -17.61 -7.32
CA SER A 492 -0.24 -18.73 -6.71
C SER A 492 -0.90 -20.07 -6.97
N ASP A 493 -0.08 -21.07 -7.17
CA ASP A 493 -0.45 -22.47 -7.34
C ASP A 493 -0.42 -23.18 -5.97
N TYR A 494 0.62 -22.90 -5.19
CA TYR A 494 0.83 -23.41 -3.85
C TYR A 494 1.13 -22.27 -2.89
N VAL A 495 0.66 -22.34 -1.66
CA VAL A 495 0.77 -21.26 -0.66
C VAL A 495 1.33 -21.77 0.64
N TYR A 496 2.26 -21.03 1.22
CA TYR A 496 2.75 -21.18 2.58
C TYR A 496 2.22 -20.03 3.43
N VAL A 497 1.63 -20.33 4.58
CA VAL A 497 1.13 -19.35 5.56
C VAL A 497 2.13 -19.25 6.70
N MET A 498 2.66 -18.05 6.90
CA MET A 498 3.74 -17.79 7.86
C MET A 498 3.27 -16.92 9.02
N LYS A 499 3.52 -17.37 10.27
CA LYS A 499 3.25 -16.66 11.50
C LYS A 499 4.41 -16.79 12.47
N ASP A 500 4.87 -15.68 13.06
CA ASP A 500 5.92 -15.64 14.10
C ASP A 500 7.18 -16.48 13.75
N GLY A 501 7.60 -16.40 12.48
CA GLY A 501 8.77 -17.11 11.96
C GLY A 501 8.55 -18.57 11.59
N ASN A 502 7.34 -19.11 11.72
CA ASN A 502 7.00 -20.51 11.40
C ASN A 502 6.04 -20.60 10.22
N ILE A 503 6.11 -21.67 9.43
CA ILE A 503 5.02 -22.07 8.55
C ILE A 503 3.96 -22.78 9.41
N VAL A 504 2.75 -22.22 9.45
CA VAL A 504 1.65 -22.75 10.26
C VAL A 504 0.67 -23.60 9.44
N GLU A 505 0.61 -23.36 8.13
CA GLU A 505 -0.19 -24.14 7.19
C GLU A 505 0.37 -23.97 5.78
N ASP A 506 0.24 -24.98 4.93
CA ASP A 506 0.59 -24.90 3.52
C ASP A 506 -0.30 -25.81 2.69
N GLY A 507 -0.46 -25.49 1.40
CA GLY A 507 -1.31 -26.26 0.51
C GLY A 507 -1.51 -25.65 -0.87
N ILE A 508 -2.31 -26.35 -1.69
CA ILE A 508 -2.79 -25.82 -2.97
C ILE A 508 -3.64 -24.58 -2.70
N SER A 509 -3.42 -23.52 -3.47
CA SER A 509 -4.00 -22.21 -3.21
C SER A 509 -5.53 -22.24 -3.00
N ASP A 510 -6.27 -22.87 -3.92
CA ASP A 510 -7.74 -22.92 -3.82
C ASP A 510 -8.21 -23.72 -2.61
N ASP A 511 -7.61 -24.90 -2.37
CA ASP A 511 -8.01 -25.79 -1.26
C ASP A 511 -7.73 -25.13 0.09
N LEU A 512 -6.57 -24.47 0.23
CA LEU A 512 -6.15 -23.79 1.46
C LEU A 512 -7.08 -22.63 1.82
N PHE A 513 -7.57 -21.87 0.84
CA PHE A 513 -8.46 -20.73 1.10
C PHE A 513 -9.95 -21.11 1.18
N GLU A 514 -10.37 -22.22 0.57
CA GLU A 514 -11.75 -22.71 0.68
C GLU A 514 -12.00 -23.50 1.98
N SER A 515 -10.97 -24.18 2.50
CA SER A 515 -11.08 -25.03 3.69
C SER A 515 -9.84 -24.92 4.57
N PRO A 516 -9.55 -23.75 5.14
CA PRO A 516 -8.38 -23.55 6.00
C PRO A 516 -8.53 -24.34 7.30
N ASN A 517 -7.48 -25.09 7.69
CA ASN A 517 -7.47 -25.89 8.92
C ASN A 517 -6.95 -25.10 10.12
N HIS A 518 -5.91 -24.26 9.92
CA HIS A 518 -5.33 -23.51 11.01
C HIS A 518 -6.15 -22.26 11.33
N ILE A 519 -6.37 -21.96 12.62
CA ILE A 519 -7.19 -20.81 13.09
C ILE A 519 -6.69 -19.49 12.46
N TYR A 520 -5.37 -19.29 12.41
CA TYR A 520 -4.79 -18.09 11.83
C TYR A 520 -5.10 -17.96 10.32
N THR A 521 -5.07 -19.06 9.57
CA THR A 521 -5.45 -19.06 8.14
C THR A 521 -6.94 -18.76 7.97
N GLN A 522 -7.79 -19.26 8.89
CA GLN A 522 -9.21 -18.94 8.92
C GLN A 522 -9.43 -17.44 9.17
N GLU A 523 -8.72 -16.86 10.15
CA GLU A 523 -8.77 -15.42 10.44
C GLU A 523 -8.37 -14.60 9.22
N LEU A 524 -7.24 -14.92 8.56
CA LEU A 524 -6.80 -14.27 7.33
C LEU A 524 -7.85 -14.41 6.21
N SER A 525 -8.43 -15.58 6.03
CA SER A 525 -9.42 -15.87 4.98
C SER A 525 -10.74 -15.10 5.21
N LEU A 526 -11.26 -15.07 6.44
CA LEU A 526 -12.51 -14.37 6.81
C LEU A 526 -12.45 -12.84 6.62
N ILE A 527 -11.27 -12.27 6.62
CA ILE A 527 -11.09 -10.82 6.46
C ILE A 527 -11.22 -10.43 4.97
N HIS A 528 -10.91 -11.32 4.04
CA HIS A 528 -10.90 -11.07 2.59
C HIS A 528 -12.16 -11.57 1.85
N ILE A 529 -13.05 -12.29 2.51
CA ILE A 529 -14.38 -12.67 2.02
C ILE A 529 -15.41 -11.64 2.54
#